data_7229d077adc5753f31930448504122b3
#
_entry.id   7229d077adc5753f31930448504122b3
#
_cell.length_a   1.000
_cell.length_b   1.000
_cell.length_c   1.000
_cell.angle_alpha   90.00
_cell.angle_beta   90.00
_cell.angle_gamma   90.00
#
_symmetry.space_group_name_H-M   'P 1'
#
loop_
_entity.id
_entity.type
_entity.pdbx_description
1 polymer ?
#
loop_
_entity_poly.entity_id
_entity_poly.type
_entity_poly.pdbx_seq_one_letter_code
_entity_poly.pdbx_strand_id
1 'polypeptide(L)'
;MIAPRFVHLRLHTEFSIVDGMARVDEAVAAAAADGMPALAITDVANLFGAVQFHLAARAGGLQPVIGCDLWLTHEKNRDLPHRVAVYCRSREGYLQLCELLSRAYTENIWRGRAEVKREWLKGATGLIVLSGAESGDVGAALEGGNEAQAAALAA
;
A
#
# COMPACT_ATOMS: atom_id res chain seq x y z
N MET A 1 -29.12 1.48 10.29
CA MET A 1 -27.66 1.41 10.06
C MET A 1 -27.24 2.76 9.48
N ILE A 2 -26.38 3.48 10.17
CA ILE A 2 -25.76 4.69 9.63
C ILE A 2 -24.75 4.20 8.59
N ALA A 3 -24.87 4.68 7.34
CA ALA A 3 -23.90 4.33 6.30
C ALA A 3 -22.50 4.77 6.74
N PRO A 4 -21.44 3.98 6.50
CA PRO A 4 -20.09 4.37 6.84
C PRO A 4 -19.74 5.68 6.12
N ARG A 5 -19.31 6.67 6.88
CA ARG A 5 -19.05 8.00 6.34
C ARG A 5 -17.74 8.06 5.59
N PHE A 6 -16.71 7.36 6.12
CA PHE A 6 -15.36 7.38 5.55
C PHE A 6 -14.53 6.22 6.08
N VAL A 7 -13.53 5.79 5.30
CA VAL A 7 -12.49 4.83 5.70
C VAL A 7 -11.17 5.32 5.13
N HIS A 8 -10.18 5.54 5.98
CA HIS A 8 -8.83 5.80 5.52
C HIS A 8 -8.21 4.52 4.96
N LEU A 9 -7.94 4.53 3.67
CA LEU A 9 -7.28 3.41 2.99
C LEU A 9 -5.75 3.58 2.91
N ARG A 10 -5.20 4.74 3.19
CA ARG A 10 -3.76 4.98 3.17
C ARG A 10 -3.33 5.61 4.49
N LEU A 11 -2.49 4.91 5.23
CA LEU A 11 -1.93 5.35 6.51
C LEU A 11 -0.49 4.88 6.59
N HIS A 12 0.44 5.81 6.77
CA HIS A 12 1.84 5.55 7.09
C HIS A 12 2.04 5.75 8.58
N THR A 13 2.40 4.67 9.27
CA THR A 13 2.62 4.68 10.71
C THR A 13 4.10 4.95 11.05
N GLU A 14 4.43 5.00 12.33
CA GLU A 14 5.81 5.08 12.84
C GLU A 14 6.73 3.98 12.28
N PHE A 15 6.18 2.90 11.70
CA PHE A 15 6.93 1.84 11.02
C PHE A 15 7.25 2.17 9.55
N SER A 16 6.63 3.21 9.00
CA SER A 16 6.99 3.75 7.68
C SER A 16 8.19 4.70 7.84
N ILE A 17 9.38 4.14 7.94
CA ILE A 17 10.63 4.80 8.40
C ILE A 17 10.94 6.08 7.62
N VAL A 18 10.50 6.17 6.37
CA VAL A 18 10.84 7.30 5.48
C VAL A 18 9.94 8.51 5.72
N ASP A 19 8.63 8.27 5.99
CA ASP A 19 7.62 9.34 5.95
C ASP A 19 6.49 9.19 6.98
N GLY A 20 6.55 8.17 7.84
CA GLY A 20 5.51 7.91 8.83
C GLY A 20 5.84 8.45 10.22
N MET A 21 4.87 9.14 10.85
CA MET A 21 4.97 9.62 12.23
C MET A 21 3.75 9.24 13.06
N ALA A 22 2.69 8.72 12.45
CA ALA A 22 1.47 8.37 13.15
C ALA A 22 1.69 7.12 14.01
N ARG A 23 1.45 7.20 15.30
CA ARG A 23 1.48 6.03 16.17
C ARG A 23 0.27 5.15 15.91
N VAL A 24 0.48 3.85 15.86
CA VAL A 24 -0.58 2.88 15.59
C VAL A 24 -1.76 3.06 16.54
N ASP A 25 -1.51 3.14 17.85
CA ASP A 25 -2.56 3.22 18.86
C ASP A 25 -3.37 4.52 18.75
N GLU A 26 -2.71 5.65 18.47
CA GLU A 26 -3.35 6.94 18.30
C GLU A 26 -4.20 6.98 17.03
N ALA A 27 -3.70 6.45 15.91
CA ALA A 27 -4.45 6.38 14.66
C ALA A 27 -5.70 5.50 14.78
N VAL A 28 -5.59 4.35 15.45
CA VAL A 28 -6.72 3.46 15.71
C VAL A 28 -7.74 4.14 16.62
N ALA A 29 -7.30 4.78 17.72
CA ALA A 29 -8.19 5.48 18.63
C ALA A 29 -8.93 6.63 17.93
N ALA A 30 -8.25 7.42 17.10
CA ALA A 30 -8.86 8.49 16.32
C ALA A 30 -9.90 7.98 15.33
N ALA A 31 -9.59 6.92 14.58
CA ALA A 31 -10.52 6.31 13.64
C ALA A 31 -11.77 5.73 14.33
N ALA A 32 -11.58 5.10 15.49
CA ALA A 32 -12.69 4.58 16.29
C ALA A 32 -13.57 5.72 16.84
N ALA A 33 -12.98 6.80 17.34
CA ALA A 33 -13.70 7.98 17.83
C ALA A 33 -14.49 8.68 16.73
N ASP A 34 -13.98 8.69 15.49
CA ASP A 34 -14.68 9.23 14.31
C ASP A 34 -15.77 8.28 13.75
N GLY A 35 -15.92 7.11 14.34
CA GLY A 35 -16.94 6.14 13.96
C GLY A 35 -16.63 5.43 12.63
N MET A 36 -15.38 5.33 12.24
CA MET A 36 -14.99 4.58 11.06
C MET A 36 -15.24 3.08 11.27
N PRO A 37 -15.75 2.35 10.27
CA PRO A 37 -15.94 0.90 10.39
C PRO A 37 -14.65 0.11 10.16
N ALA A 38 -13.68 0.70 9.51
CA ALA A 38 -12.42 0.08 9.13
C ALA A 38 -11.30 1.12 9.06
N LEU A 39 -10.06 0.63 9.11
CA LEU A 39 -8.85 1.43 8.90
C LEU A 39 -7.83 0.57 8.17
N ALA A 40 -7.07 1.15 7.24
CA ALA A 40 -5.95 0.48 6.60
C ALA A 40 -4.61 0.92 7.18
N ILE A 41 -3.62 0.02 7.13
CA ILE A 41 -2.20 0.33 7.28
C ILE A 41 -1.52 0.09 5.94
N THR A 42 -0.68 1.03 5.52
CA THR A 42 0.02 0.98 4.22
C THR A 42 1.43 1.55 4.33
N ASP A 43 2.19 1.09 5.32
CA ASP A 43 3.58 1.52 5.50
C ASP A 43 4.41 1.26 4.24
N VAL A 44 5.42 2.11 4.00
CA VAL A 44 6.21 2.08 2.78
C VAL A 44 7.15 0.88 2.76
N ALA A 45 6.98 0.01 1.79
CA ALA A 45 7.82 -1.14 1.49
C ALA A 45 8.06 -2.09 2.68
N ASN A 46 7.14 -2.13 3.66
CA ASN A 46 7.25 -3.06 4.78
C ASN A 46 5.87 -3.41 5.40
N LEU A 47 5.87 -4.42 6.27
CA LEU A 47 4.72 -4.88 7.04
C LEU A 47 5.04 -4.93 8.55
N PHE A 48 6.01 -4.14 9.03
CA PHE A 48 6.49 -4.24 10.41
C PHE A 48 5.41 -3.92 11.44
N GLY A 49 4.56 -2.91 11.15
CA GLY A 49 3.45 -2.53 12.01
C GLY A 49 2.20 -3.40 11.88
N ALA A 50 2.13 -4.32 10.91
CA ALA A 50 0.90 -5.01 10.54
C ALA A 50 0.26 -5.81 11.69
N VAL A 51 1.05 -6.53 12.47
CA VAL A 51 0.55 -7.35 13.59
C VAL A 51 0.04 -6.46 14.73
N GLN A 52 0.82 -5.46 15.12
CA GLN A 52 0.43 -4.50 16.16
C GLN A 52 -0.84 -3.76 15.75
N PHE A 53 -0.89 -3.26 14.53
CA PHE A 53 -2.07 -2.59 13.97
C PHE A 53 -3.30 -3.50 13.95
N HIS A 54 -3.15 -4.76 13.50
CA HIS A 54 -4.26 -5.72 13.47
C HIS A 54 -4.87 -5.92 14.86
N LEU A 55 -4.03 -6.13 15.88
CA LEU A 55 -4.48 -6.33 17.24
C LEU A 55 -5.15 -5.08 17.81
N ALA A 56 -4.55 -3.90 17.63
CA ALA A 56 -5.10 -2.62 18.08
C ALA A 56 -6.45 -2.31 17.41
N ALA A 57 -6.55 -2.44 16.08
CA ALA A 57 -7.77 -2.19 15.34
C ALA A 57 -8.91 -3.12 15.77
N ARG A 58 -8.64 -4.42 15.95
CA ARG A 58 -9.62 -5.38 16.46
C ARG A 58 -10.08 -5.03 17.86
N ALA A 59 -9.17 -4.66 18.75
CA ALA A 59 -9.51 -4.22 20.10
C ALA A 59 -10.35 -2.92 20.11
N GLY A 60 -10.06 -2.00 19.17
CA GLY A 60 -10.83 -0.75 18.95
C GLY A 60 -12.15 -0.92 18.21
N GLY A 61 -12.54 -2.16 17.85
CA GLY A 61 -13.79 -2.44 17.14
C GLY A 61 -13.75 -2.12 15.64
N LEU A 62 -12.58 -1.85 15.08
CA LEU A 62 -12.40 -1.57 13.66
C LEU A 62 -12.08 -2.85 12.88
N GLN A 63 -12.49 -2.87 11.60
CA GLN A 63 -12.01 -3.87 10.65
C GLN A 63 -10.62 -3.47 10.15
N PRO A 64 -9.54 -4.23 10.48
CA PRO A 64 -8.23 -3.93 9.95
C PRO A 64 -8.13 -4.30 8.47
N VAL A 65 -7.56 -3.41 7.66
CA VAL A 65 -7.18 -3.65 6.27
C VAL A 65 -5.67 -3.61 6.19
N ILE A 66 -5.05 -4.74 5.84
CA ILE A 66 -3.59 -4.85 5.73
C ILE A 66 -3.18 -4.57 4.30
N GLY A 67 -2.29 -3.61 4.14
CA GLY A 67 -1.73 -3.21 2.86
C GLY A 67 -0.29 -2.75 2.99
N CYS A 68 0.26 -2.30 1.88
CA CYS A 68 1.60 -1.74 1.80
C CYS A 68 1.66 -0.74 0.65
N ASP A 69 2.33 0.37 0.85
CA ASP A 69 2.65 1.31 -0.21
C ASP A 69 4.00 0.89 -0.83
N LEU A 70 3.95 0.40 -2.07
CA LEU A 70 5.10 -0.18 -2.74
C LEU A 70 5.76 0.84 -3.67
N TRP A 71 7.08 0.83 -3.68
CA TRP A 71 7.85 1.43 -4.76
C TRP A 71 7.79 0.52 -5.98
N LEU A 72 7.36 1.09 -7.11
CA LEU A 72 7.32 0.40 -8.39
C LEU A 72 8.50 0.88 -9.25
N THR A 73 9.30 -0.06 -9.74
CA THR A 73 10.46 0.26 -10.57
C THR A 73 10.04 1.03 -11.82
N HIS A 74 10.64 2.21 -12.00
CA HIS A 74 10.50 2.97 -13.24
C HIS A 74 11.62 2.55 -14.21
N GLU A 75 11.27 1.87 -15.28
CA GLU A 75 12.23 1.24 -16.18
C GLU A 75 13.21 2.23 -16.86
N LYS A 76 12.72 3.44 -17.16
CA LYS A 76 13.54 4.47 -17.86
C LYS A 76 14.34 5.34 -16.90
N ASN A 77 13.85 5.54 -15.68
CA ASN A 77 14.52 6.39 -14.69
C ASN A 77 14.23 5.89 -13.26
N ARG A 78 15.10 5.05 -12.74
CA ARG A 78 14.98 4.49 -11.38
C ARG A 78 15.09 5.53 -10.24
N ASP A 79 15.53 6.75 -10.53
CA ASP A 79 15.57 7.82 -9.54
C ASP A 79 14.17 8.42 -9.27
N LEU A 80 13.23 8.20 -10.18
CA LEU A 80 11.83 8.61 -10.08
C LEU A 80 10.91 7.38 -10.08
N PRO A 81 10.90 6.56 -9.03
CA PRO A 81 10.06 5.37 -8.96
C PRO A 81 8.60 5.79 -8.86
N HIS A 82 7.71 4.95 -9.36
CA HIS A 82 6.28 5.10 -9.12
C HIS A 82 5.87 4.50 -7.78
N ARG A 83 4.65 4.81 -7.33
CA ARG A 83 4.06 4.25 -6.11
C ARG A 83 2.72 3.61 -6.41
N VAL A 84 2.44 2.50 -5.74
CA VAL A 84 1.14 1.82 -5.78
C VAL A 84 0.78 1.34 -4.38
N ALA A 85 -0.49 1.48 -4.02
CA ALA A 85 -0.98 0.93 -2.77
C ALA A 85 -1.55 -0.47 -3.02
N VAL A 86 -1.09 -1.45 -2.24
CA VAL A 86 -1.47 -2.85 -2.37
C VAL A 86 -2.14 -3.32 -1.09
N TYR A 87 -3.28 -4.01 -1.20
CA TYR A 87 -4.07 -4.50 -0.06
C TYR A 87 -4.27 -6.00 -0.15
N CYS A 88 -4.19 -6.66 1.01
CA CYS A 88 -4.44 -8.08 1.14
C CYS A 88 -5.96 -8.33 1.17
N ARG A 89 -6.47 -9.04 0.16
CA ARG A 89 -7.85 -9.48 0.07
C ARG A 89 -8.10 -10.79 0.84
N SER A 90 -7.04 -11.61 0.97
CA SER A 90 -7.09 -12.93 1.59
C SER A 90 -5.75 -13.25 2.27
N ARG A 91 -5.71 -14.41 2.94
CA ARG A 91 -4.47 -14.94 3.52
C ARG A 91 -3.42 -15.21 2.44
N GLU A 92 -3.84 -15.73 1.30
CA GLU A 92 -2.97 -15.97 0.15
C GLU A 92 -2.36 -14.65 -0.35
N GLY A 93 -3.19 -13.59 -0.41
CA GLY A 93 -2.71 -12.25 -0.75
C GLY A 93 -1.67 -11.71 0.24
N TYR A 94 -1.85 -11.95 1.54
CA TYR A 94 -0.85 -11.60 2.53
C TYR A 94 0.49 -12.31 2.29
N LEU A 95 0.45 -13.61 2.01
CA LEU A 95 1.66 -14.38 1.68
C LEU A 95 2.32 -13.90 0.39
N GLN A 96 1.52 -13.60 -0.64
CA GLN A 96 2.02 -13.01 -1.89
C GLN A 96 2.69 -11.64 -1.64
N LEU A 97 2.11 -10.80 -0.79
CA LEU A 97 2.71 -9.50 -0.44
C LEU A 97 4.03 -9.69 0.33
N CYS A 98 4.09 -10.64 1.27
CA CYS A 98 5.34 -10.99 1.96
C CYS A 98 6.42 -11.46 0.98
N GLU A 99 6.06 -12.28 0.00
CA GLU A 99 7.00 -12.76 -1.04
C GLU A 99 7.48 -11.61 -1.92
N LEU A 100 6.57 -10.74 -2.38
CA LEU A 100 6.91 -9.55 -3.17
C LEU A 100 7.90 -8.64 -2.44
N LEU A 101 7.64 -8.35 -1.17
CA LEU A 101 8.53 -7.54 -0.35
C LEU A 101 9.89 -8.22 -0.14
N SER A 102 9.90 -9.52 0.21
CA SER A 102 11.14 -10.27 0.39
C SER A 102 11.98 -10.24 -0.88
N ARG A 103 11.34 -10.45 -2.02
CA ARG A 103 11.99 -10.40 -3.32
C ARG A 103 12.51 -8.99 -3.65
N ALA A 104 11.75 -7.95 -3.35
CA ALA A 104 12.20 -6.57 -3.55
C ALA A 104 13.47 -6.27 -2.74
N TYR A 105 13.53 -6.72 -1.48
CA TYR A 105 14.68 -6.53 -0.61
C TYR A 105 15.90 -7.39 -0.97
N THR A 106 15.71 -8.54 -1.63
CA THR A 106 16.83 -9.45 -1.97
C THR A 106 17.31 -9.27 -3.41
N GLU A 107 16.45 -8.86 -4.34
CA GLU A 107 16.74 -8.88 -5.77
C GLU A 107 16.73 -7.49 -6.43
N ASN A 108 16.06 -6.49 -5.83
CA ASN A 108 15.78 -5.24 -6.54
C ASN A 108 15.88 -3.98 -5.68
N ILE A 109 16.96 -3.84 -4.91
CA ILE A 109 17.26 -2.61 -4.18
C ILE A 109 17.89 -1.58 -5.12
N TRP A 110 17.40 -0.35 -5.04
CA TRP A 110 18.00 0.81 -5.69
C TRP A 110 18.15 1.97 -4.71
N ARG A 111 19.41 2.40 -4.45
CA ARG A 111 19.70 3.50 -3.50
C ARG A 111 19.00 3.35 -2.15
N GLY A 112 18.97 2.12 -1.62
CA GLY A 112 18.34 1.81 -0.33
C GLY A 112 16.82 1.61 -0.39
N ARG A 113 16.15 1.75 -1.55
CA ARG A 113 14.73 1.45 -1.74
C ARG A 113 14.56 0.02 -2.25
N ALA A 114 13.70 -0.73 -1.59
CA ALA A 114 13.23 -2.02 -2.09
C ALA A 114 12.08 -1.77 -3.07
N GLU A 115 12.31 -2.03 -4.36
CA GLU A 115 11.36 -1.76 -5.43
C GLU A 115 10.76 -3.06 -5.95
N VAL A 116 9.46 -3.05 -6.24
CA VAL A 116 8.74 -4.15 -6.89
C VAL A 116 8.69 -3.89 -8.38
N LYS A 117 8.93 -4.91 -9.20
CA LYS A 117 8.71 -4.81 -10.63
C LYS A 117 7.24 -5.07 -10.94
N ARG A 118 6.67 -4.32 -11.91
CA ARG A 118 5.27 -4.45 -12.28
C ARG A 118 4.89 -5.88 -12.69
N GLU A 119 5.76 -6.57 -13.40
CA GLU A 119 5.54 -7.96 -13.82
C GLU A 119 5.36 -8.94 -12.65
N TRP A 120 5.89 -8.61 -11.45
CA TRP A 120 5.74 -9.45 -10.27
C TRP A 120 4.33 -9.38 -9.65
N LEU A 121 3.57 -8.35 -9.98
CA LEU A 121 2.17 -8.20 -9.55
C LEU A 121 1.21 -9.01 -10.41
N LYS A 122 1.65 -9.45 -11.61
CA LYS A 122 0.81 -10.24 -12.51
C LYS A 122 0.46 -11.58 -11.89
N GLY A 123 -0.84 -11.90 -11.89
CA GLY A 123 -1.34 -13.15 -11.33
C GLY A 123 -1.52 -13.17 -9.82
N ALA A 124 -1.29 -12.05 -9.13
CA ALA A 124 -1.51 -11.93 -7.69
C ALA A 124 -3.02 -11.77 -7.37
N THR A 125 -3.78 -12.86 -7.45
CA THR A 125 -5.24 -12.87 -7.30
C THR A 125 -5.74 -12.54 -5.89
N GLY A 126 -4.88 -12.67 -4.88
CA GLY A 126 -5.18 -12.35 -3.48
C GLY A 126 -4.94 -10.90 -3.08
N LEU A 127 -4.51 -10.06 -4.03
CA LEU A 127 -4.19 -8.65 -3.81
C LEU A 127 -5.15 -7.74 -4.56
N ILE A 128 -5.38 -6.54 -3.99
CA ILE A 128 -6.02 -5.40 -4.66
C ILE A 128 -4.94 -4.34 -4.79
N VAL A 129 -4.76 -3.83 -6.01
CA VAL A 129 -3.75 -2.80 -6.32
C VAL A 129 -4.47 -1.52 -6.73
N LEU A 130 -4.14 -0.41 -6.08
CA LEU A 130 -4.58 0.94 -6.46
C LEU A 130 -3.41 1.67 -7.14
N SER A 131 -3.71 2.41 -8.18
CA SER A 131 -2.75 3.01 -9.09
C SER A 131 -1.81 4.08 -8.49
N GLY A 132 -2.00 4.46 -7.22
CA GLY A 132 -1.17 5.48 -6.57
C GLY A 132 -1.43 6.92 -7.03
N ALA A 133 -2.52 7.17 -7.75
CA ALA A 133 -2.90 8.46 -8.30
C ALA A 133 -1.74 9.10 -9.10
N GLU A 134 -1.42 10.37 -8.84
CA GLU A 134 -0.33 11.12 -9.50
C GLU A 134 1.06 10.52 -9.32
N SER A 135 1.30 9.84 -8.19
CA SER A 135 2.60 9.20 -7.90
C SER A 135 2.73 7.81 -8.53
N GLY A 136 1.66 7.27 -9.11
CA GLY A 136 1.64 6.00 -9.82
C GLY A 136 2.00 6.11 -11.29
N ASP A 137 2.29 4.99 -11.92
CA ASP A 137 2.64 4.92 -13.33
C ASP A 137 1.46 5.26 -14.25
N VAL A 138 0.24 4.89 -13.86
CA VAL A 138 -0.99 5.24 -14.59
C VAL A 138 -1.22 6.74 -14.55
N GLY A 139 -1.12 7.36 -13.37
CA GLY A 139 -1.27 8.80 -13.19
C GLY A 139 -0.22 9.59 -13.97
N ALA A 140 1.05 9.18 -13.85
CA ALA A 140 2.15 9.80 -14.60
C ALA A 140 1.94 9.72 -16.14
N ALA A 141 1.38 8.62 -16.64
CA ALA A 141 1.05 8.49 -18.07
C ALA A 141 -0.08 9.46 -18.48
N LEU A 142 -1.09 9.65 -17.62
CA LEU A 142 -2.19 10.61 -17.86
C LEU A 142 -1.69 12.05 -17.85
N GLU A 143 -0.87 12.44 -16.87
CA GLU A 143 -0.26 13.77 -16.80
C GLU A 143 0.63 14.06 -18.02
N GLY A 144 1.33 13.02 -18.51
CA GLY A 144 2.11 13.09 -19.75
C GLY A 144 1.26 13.11 -21.03
N GLY A 145 -0.08 13.12 -20.93
CA GLY A 145 -1.00 13.13 -22.08
C GLY A 145 -1.05 11.81 -22.86
N ASN A 146 -0.56 10.70 -22.28
CA ASN A 146 -0.52 9.39 -22.92
C ASN A 146 -1.63 8.46 -22.41
N GLU A 147 -2.87 8.73 -22.83
CA GLU A 147 -4.05 7.97 -22.44
C GLU A 147 -3.97 6.49 -22.84
N ALA A 148 -3.40 6.19 -24.01
CA ALA A 148 -3.25 4.81 -24.47
C ALA A 148 -2.30 4.00 -23.57
N GLN A 149 -1.21 4.62 -23.13
CA GLN A 149 -0.30 4.00 -22.14
C GLN A 149 -0.99 3.85 -20.80
N ALA A 150 -1.71 4.85 -20.32
CA ALA A 150 -2.44 4.78 -19.06
C ALA A 150 -3.46 3.63 -19.05
N ALA A 151 -4.23 3.47 -20.13
CA ALA A 151 -5.17 2.37 -20.29
C ALA A 151 -4.47 1.00 -20.29
N ALA A 152 -3.33 0.86 -20.99
CA ALA A 152 -2.54 -0.37 -21.00
C ALA A 152 -1.93 -0.69 -19.64
N LEU A 153 -1.58 0.32 -18.85
CA LEU A 153 -1.08 0.15 -17.49
C LEU A 153 -2.19 -0.17 -16.49
N ALA A 154 -3.42 0.24 -16.72
CA ALA A 154 -4.56 -0.03 -15.84
C ALA A 154 -5.18 -1.43 -16.05
N ALA A 155 -4.89 -2.09 -17.17
CA ALA A 155 -5.37 -3.42 -17.52
C ALA A 155 -4.53 -4.54 -16.87
#